data_443cf8515be6ae858362566a1cbc12e8
#
_entry.id   443cf8515be6ae858362566a1cbc12e8
#
_cell.length_a   1.000
_cell.length_b   1.000
_cell.length_c   1.000
_cell.angle_alpha   90.00
_cell.angle_beta   90.00
_cell.angle_gamma   90.00
#
_symmetry.space_group_name_H-M   'P 1'
#
loop_
_entity.id
_entity.type
_entity.pdbx_description
1 polymer ?
#
loop_
_entity_poly.entity_id
_entity_poly.type
_entity_poly.pdbx_seq_one_letter_code
_entity_poly.pdbx_strand_id
1 'polypeptide(L)'
;PIDMGQGMAAITPSDPRYERVMAFRERVGTLLQRVSEVVLTLSADHVDAMIQVVRALRTYLVPHSAHTEEVQGLAKSVAFFRTIGRRWAKQQRFPRILWIRRAMLYHVTRQRLQYLYLGRTACDNALILWLERLCTSHYVPVRRIAQTTLESVCTMYRGTRWLCLPSLLEHLSPTASDEQVKGALYVLAAKSFQRTIVRNLRFTRPVLRALFCLQSRSRPSIQKLVRSILSDLASKLVDPAMFKAYFPLPSLHDVASTFMTVPQRTETPRMAWLQKANASVAALQRDMLELLKSAKTHWAFAQLAMRVLRAVLSRDQPVQPAIAEHVARLAISDDPGMRLHAQTTLVHILYLSKLQSFTDGIDLYLERMRQPLKHCEPTQYTDAPEKRAAMFHAPLSSTSHLHDRPVEGWLVWPAYDTYYTTGPLPPLPLETKQTLDAIAHVVNTDAWWQAFVRHMSLEMERDYMAADTTTLVKSLFQMLGTTPLTYAKPYIEQLVNDRDRHKHRAAAELTGGIVRGAKHWAPDVAQEALHAWLGSWLSRVMCDCTLDSQPAGQMWGE
;
A
#
# COMPACT_ATOMS: atom_id res chain seq x y z
N PRO A 1 -29.51 17.11 36.74
CA PRO A 1 -29.99 16.76 35.42
C PRO A 1 -29.31 17.73 34.45
N ILE A 2 -28.25 17.27 33.79
CA ILE A 2 -27.69 17.99 32.66
C ILE A 2 -28.78 17.84 31.61
N ASP A 3 -29.44 18.91 31.31
CA ASP A 3 -30.30 19.04 30.15
C ASP A 3 -29.36 18.79 28.94
N MET A 4 -29.28 17.56 28.56
CA MET A 4 -28.66 17.12 27.31
C MET A 4 -29.61 17.63 26.25
N GLY A 5 -29.43 18.92 25.96
CA GLY A 5 -30.29 19.66 25.03
C GLY A 5 -30.68 18.73 23.91
N GLN A 6 -31.96 18.66 23.63
CA GLN A 6 -32.53 17.76 22.63
C GLN A 6 -31.70 17.85 21.36
N GLY A 7 -30.60 17.08 21.35
CA GLY A 7 -29.77 16.93 20.17
C GLY A 7 -30.72 16.49 19.08
N MET A 8 -30.82 17.26 18.01
CA MET A 8 -31.70 17.01 16.89
C MET A 8 -31.58 15.53 16.54
N ALA A 9 -32.53 14.72 17.02
CA ALA A 9 -32.63 13.35 16.60
C ALA A 9 -32.72 13.38 15.08
N ALA A 10 -31.84 12.67 14.38
CA ALA A 10 -31.90 12.63 12.94
C ALA A 10 -33.31 12.21 12.55
N ILE A 11 -34.01 13.06 11.82
CA ILE A 11 -35.36 12.80 11.37
C ILE A 11 -35.28 11.66 10.39
N THR A 12 -35.83 10.51 10.75
CA THR A 12 -35.85 9.30 9.91
C THR A 12 -37.03 9.36 8.93
N PRO A 13 -37.01 8.59 7.83
CA PRO A 13 -38.12 8.53 6.88
C PRO A 13 -39.48 8.15 7.51
N SER A 14 -39.47 7.50 8.68
CA SER A 14 -40.67 7.17 9.44
C SER A 14 -41.25 8.33 10.26
N ASP A 15 -40.54 9.44 10.38
CA ASP A 15 -41.03 10.62 11.10
C ASP A 15 -41.98 11.44 10.19
N PRO A 16 -43.20 11.78 10.64
CA PRO A 16 -44.18 12.55 9.84
C PRO A 16 -43.67 13.93 9.41
N ARG A 17 -42.63 14.46 10.04
CA ARG A 17 -41.99 15.73 9.67
C ARG A 17 -40.94 15.57 8.57
N TYR A 18 -40.52 14.34 8.24
CA TYR A 18 -39.42 14.06 7.34
C TYR A 18 -39.59 14.77 5.98
N GLU A 19 -40.72 14.57 5.33
CA GLU A 19 -40.99 15.15 4.01
C GLU A 19 -40.92 16.66 4.01
N ARG A 20 -41.49 17.31 5.04
CA ARG A 20 -41.45 18.79 5.16
C ARG A 20 -40.01 19.30 5.32
N VAL A 21 -39.21 18.63 6.13
CA VAL A 21 -37.82 18.99 6.38
C VAL A 21 -36.98 18.80 5.12
N MET A 22 -37.18 17.68 4.42
CA MET A 22 -36.48 17.42 3.17
C MET A 22 -36.85 18.39 2.06
N ALA A 23 -38.13 18.72 1.91
CA ALA A 23 -38.59 19.76 0.96
C ALA A 23 -38.03 21.15 1.27
N PHE A 24 -37.97 21.52 2.56
CA PHE A 24 -37.32 22.76 2.98
C PHE A 24 -35.81 22.75 2.68
N ARG A 25 -35.14 21.67 3.02
CA ARG A 25 -33.72 21.47 2.73
C ARG A 25 -33.43 21.61 1.22
N GLU A 26 -34.24 21.02 0.36
CA GLU A 26 -34.08 21.08 -1.08
C GLU A 26 -34.24 22.50 -1.61
N ARG A 27 -35.25 23.26 -1.11
CA ARG A 27 -35.41 24.69 -1.45
C ARG A 27 -34.19 25.52 -1.06
N VAL A 28 -33.67 25.34 0.15
CA VAL A 28 -32.46 26.04 0.60
C VAL A 28 -31.25 25.63 -0.28
N GLY A 29 -31.10 24.37 -0.61
CA GLY A 29 -30.04 23.89 -1.49
C GLY A 29 -30.11 24.52 -2.88
N THR A 30 -31.31 24.62 -3.48
CA THR A 30 -31.51 25.24 -4.78
C THR A 30 -31.17 26.74 -4.75
N LEU A 31 -31.53 27.45 -3.66
CA LEU A 31 -31.12 28.85 -3.47
C LEU A 31 -29.61 28.98 -3.36
N LEU A 32 -28.95 28.10 -2.61
CA LEU A 32 -27.48 28.09 -2.51
C LEU A 32 -26.78 27.81 -3.84
N GLN A 33 -27.36 26.96 -4.69
CA GLN A 33 -26.85 26.74 -6.05
C GLN A 33 -26.89 28.05 -6.85
N ARG A 34 -28.04 28.72 -6.90
CA ARG A 34 -28.21 30.02 -7.60
C ARG A 34 -27.24 31.07 -7.08
N VAL A 35 -27.12 31.20 -5.75
CA VAL A 35 -26.19 32.17 -5.14
C VAL A 35 -24.74 31.82 -5.51
N SER A 36 -24.38 30.54 -5.47
CA SER A 36 -23.03 30.08 -5.86
C SER A 36 -22.72 30.40 -7.31
N GLU A 37 -23.68 30.19 -8.20
CA GLU A 37 -23.58 30.52 -9.61
C GLU A 37 -23.40 32.01 -9.86
N VAL A 38 -24.26 32.85 -9.24
CA VAL A 38 -24.19 34.31 -9.36
C VAL A 38 -22.86 34.85 -8.85
N VAL A 39 -22.40 34.39 -7.67
CA VAL A 39 -21.13 34.87 -7.09
C VAL A 39 -19.95 34.48 -7.97
N LEU A 40 -19.95 33.28 -8.54
CA LEU A 40 -18.81 32.80 -9.38
C LEU A 40 -18.83 33.39 -10.79
N THR A 41 -20.00 33.81 -11.30
CA THR A 41 -20.10 34.37 -12.65
C THR A 41 -20.00 35.91 -12.66
N LEU A 42 -20.66 36.57 -11.71
CA LEU A 42 -20.76 38.04 -11.70
C LEU A 42 -19.78 38.71 -10.71
N SER A 43 -19.29 37.97 -9.73
CA SER A 43 -18.44 38.49 -8.65
C SER A 43 -17.19 37.63 -8.45
N ALA A 44 -16.61 37.14 -9.56
CA ALA A 44 -15.46 36.18 -9.51
C ALA A 44 -14.23 36.75 -8.77
N ASP A 45 -14.11 38.07 -8.63
CA ASP A 45 -13.01 38.74 -7.91
C ASP A 45 -13.36 39.09 -6.46
N HIS A 46 -14.60 38.83 -6.03
CA HIS A 46 -15.03 39.18 -4.69
C HIS A 46 -14.75 38.05 -3.68
N VAL A 47 -13.54 38.05 -3.14
CA VAL A 47 -13.01 37.01 -2.23
C VAL A 47 -13.93 36.76 -1.02
N ASP A 48 -14.42 37.83 -0.39
CA ASP A 48 -15.28 37.70 0.81
C ASP A 48 -16.62 37.04 0.48
N ALA A 49 -17.22 37.38 -0.66
CA ALA A 49 -18.47 36.73 -1.11
C ALA A 49 -18.24 35.23 -1.34
N MET A 50 -17.16 34.84 -1.99
CA MET A 50 -16.81 33.43 -2.18
C MET A 50 -16.57 32.70 -0.85
N ILE A 51 -15.91 33.36 0.12
CA ILE A 51 -15.72 32.78 1.46
C ILE A 51 -17.07 32.57 2.16
N GLN A 52 -18.01 33.53 2.04
CA GLN A 52 -19.35 33.36 2.63
C GLN A 52 -20.14 32.23 1.95
N VAL A 53 -20.02 32.08 0.63
CA VAL A 53 -20.59 30.92 -0.08
C VAL A 53 -20.04 29.63 0.48
N VAL A 54 -18.71 29.49 0.64
CA VAL A 54 -18.11 28.29 1.22
C VAL A 54 -18.64 28.01 2.64
N ARG A 55 -18.78 29.05 3.46
CA ARG A 55 -19.34 28.91 4.82
C ARG A 55 -20.80 28.45 4.80
N ALA A 56 -21.62 29.01 3.90
CA ALA A 56 -23.00 28.60 3.71
C ALA A 56 -23.11 27.13 3.22
N LEU A 57 -22.28 26.74 2.25
CA LEU A 57 -22.16 25.36 1.79
C LEU A 57 -21.74 24.42 2.93
N ARG A 58 -20.79 24.83 3.76
CA ARG A 58 -20.40 24.08 4.95
C ARG A 58 -21.57 23.85 5.90
N THR A 59 -22.31 24.92 6.22
CA THR A 59 -23.46 24.84 7.13
C THR A 59 -24.56 23.93 6.59
N TYR A 60 -24.77 23.94 5.29
CA TYR A 60 -25.76 23.09 4.63
C TYR A 60 -25.35 21.62 4.55
N LEU A 61 -24.09 21.35 4.13
CA LEU A 61 -23.59 20.01 3.86
C LEU A 61 -23.06 19.30 5.11
N VAL A 62 -22.53 20.03 6.09
CA VAL A 62 -21.95 19.46 7.31
C VAL A 62 -22.84 19.76 8.49
N PRO A 63 -23.64 18.79 8.97
CA PRO A 63 -24.53 18.98 10.09
C PRO A 63 -23.78 19.38 11.36
N HIS A 64 -24.41 20.20 12.20
CA HIS A 64 -23.92 20.52 13.54
C HIS A 64 -23.68 19.24 14.35
N SER A 65 -22.68 19.24 15.19
CA SER A 65 -22.26 18.12 16.08
C SER A 65 -21.65 16.89 15.40
N ALA A 66 -21.47 16.89 14.07
CA ALA A 66 -20.88 15.76 13.37
C ALA A 66 -19.42 15.99 12.92
N HIS A 67 -18.75 16.98 13.48
CA HIS A 67 -17.37 17.31 13.12
C HIS A 67 -16.40 16.20 13.53
N THR A 68 -15.56 15.80 12.58
CA THR A 68 -14.53 14.76 12.82
C THR A 68 -13.61 15.15 13.97
N GLU A 69 -13.32 16.44 14.13
CA GLU A 69 -12.46 16.97 15.19
C GLU A 69 -13.08 16.79 16.58
N GLU A 70 -14.40 16.99 16.73
CA GLU A 70 -15.10 16.73 17.99
C GLU A 70 -15.08 15.25 18.35
N VAL A 71 -15.36 14.37 17.37
CA VAL A 71 -15.28 12.91 17.58
C VAL A 71 -13.87 12.49 17.97
N GLN A 72 -12.85 13.01 17.28
CA GLN A 72 -11.46 12.71 17.60
C GLN A 72 -11.04 13.29 18.96
N GLY A 73 -11.49 14.50 19.28
CA GLY A 73 -11.25 15.14 20.59
C GLY A 73 -11.85 14.32 21.72
N LEU A 74 -13.10 13.88 21.57
CA LEU A 74 -13.77 13.01 22.53
C LEU A 74 -13.09 11.64 22.63
N ALA A 75 -12.70 11.02 21.51
CA ALA A 75 -11.99 9.75 21.50
C ALA A 75 -10.63 9.85 22.22
N LYS A 76 -9.86 10.92 21.98
CA LYS A 76 -8.60 11.19 22.70
C LYS A 76 -8.85 11.39 24.20
N SER A 77 -9.90 12.12 24.57
CA SER A 77 -10.28 12.35 25.95
C SER A 77 -10.66 11.04 26.65
N VAL A 78 -11.45 10.16 25.99
CA VAL A 78 -11.80 8.84 26.50
C VAL A 78 -10.55 7.98 26.69
N ALA A 79 -9.65 7.95 25.72
CA ALA A 79 -8.40 7.20 25.80
C ALA A 79 -7.51 7.70 26.97
N PHE A 80 -7.42 9.02 27.14
CA PHE A 80 -6.67 9.62 28.23
C PHE A 80 -7.23 9.22 29.62
N PHE A 81 -8.54 9.40 29.86
CA PHE A 81 -9.15 9.01 31.12
C PHE A 81 -9.13 7.52 31.40
N ARG A 82 -9.17 6.69 30.33
CA ARG A 82 -8.98 5.24 30.45
C ARG A 82 -7.57 4.88 30.91
N THR A 83 -6.55 5.57 30.40
CA THR A 83 -5.15 5.37 30.80
C THR A 83 -4.95 5.75 32.27
N ILE A 84 -5.52 6.88 32.71
CA ILE A 84 -5.49 7.29 34.13
C ILE A 84 -6.21 6.28 35.00
N GLY A 85 -7.42 5.84 34.63
CA GLY A 85 -8.18 4.84 35.38
C GLY A 85 -7.43 3.51 35.52
N ARG A 86 -6.66 3.09 34.52
CA ARG A 86 -5.81 1.89 34.59
C ARG A 86 -4.64 2.02 35.58
N ARG A 87 -4.07 3.21 35.75
CA ARG A 87 -3.00 3.47 36.72
C ARG A 87 -3.48 3.39 38.16
N TRP A 88 -4.77 3.64 38.41
CA TRP A 88 -5.40 3.49 39.72
C TRP A 88 -6.17 2.16 39.87
N ALA A 89 -5.78 1.16 39.12
CA ALA A 89 -6.49 -0.10 38.93
C ALA A 89 -6.71 -0.93 40.24
N LYS A 90 -6.05 -0.63 41.33
CA LYS A 90 -6.34 -1.30 42.64
C LYS A 90 -7.78 -1.10 43.14
N GLN A 91 -8.52 -0.11 42.60
CA GLN A 91 -9.88 0.18 43.05
C GLN A 91 -11.00 -0.17 42.02
N GLN A 92 -10.69 -0.66 40.83
CA GLN A 92 -11.66 -1.03 39.77
C GLN A 92 -12.75 0.01 39.45
N ARG A 93 -12.61 1.26 39.89
CA ARG A 93 -13.58 2.32 39.70
C ARG A 93 -13.05 3.33 38.70
N PHE A 94 -13.71 3.43 37.57
CA PHE A 94 -13.39 4.45 36.59
C PHE A 94 -13.97 5.81 37.01
N PRO A 95 -13.26 6.93 36.76
CA PRO A 95 -13.78 8.26 37.03
C PRO A 95 -15.12 8.50 36.35
N ARG A 96 -16.08 9.16 37.05
CA ARG A 96 -17.41 9.50 36.49
C ARG A 96 -17.29 10.24 35.16
N ILE A 97 -16.29 11.07 34.99
CA ILE A 97 -16.03 11.81 33.74
C ILE A 97 -15.75 10.90 32.55
N LEU A 98 -15.13 9.72 32.76
CA LEU A 98 -14.90 8.74 31.70
C LEU A 98 -16.23 8.24 31.15
N TRP A 99 -17.17 7.92 32.00
CA TRP A 99 -18.49 7.44 31.60
C TRP A 99 -19.28 8.51 30.83
N ILE A 100 -19.22 9.77 31.28
CA ILE A 100 -19.85 10.91 30.61
C ILE A 100 -19.25 11.09 29.21
N ARG A 101 -17.91 11.14 29.09
CA ARG A 101 -17.22 11.29 27.81
C ARG A 101 -17.47 10.13 26.87
N ARG A 102 -17.56 8.92 27.42
CA ARG A 102 -17.90 7.73 26.65
C ARG A 102 -19.33 7.77 26.11
N ALA A 103 -20.28 8.17 26.92
CA ALA A 103 -21.67 8.35 26.50
C ALA A 103 -21.77 9.44 25.41
N MET A 104 -21.06 10.56 25.56
CA MET A 104 -21.00 11.61 24.53
C MET A 104 -20.38 11.09 23.22
N LEU A 105 -19.26 10.38 23.29
CA LEU A 105 -18.63 9.78 22.12
C LEU A 105 -19.55 8.80 21.40
N TYR A 106 -20.24 7.94 22.15
CA TYR A 106 -21.24 7.02 21.61
C TYR A 106 -22.35 7.77 20.89
N HIS A 107 -22.91 8.80 21.52
CA HIS A 107 -24.00 9.58 20.94
C HIS A 107 -23.59 10.30 19.66
N VAL A 108 -22.46 11.00 19.67
CA VAL A 108 -21.93 11.69 18.48
C VAL A 108 -21.56 10.71 17.37
N THR A 109 -20.99 9.56 17.73
CA THR A 109 -20.67 8.51 16.75
C THR A 109 -21.93 7.94 16.12
N ARG A 110 -22.98 7.69 16.92
CA ARG A 110 -24.28 7.21 16.44
C ARG A 110 -24.93 8.22 15.50
N GLN A 111 -24.94 9.50 15.85
CA GLN A 111 -25.45 10.56 14.97
C GLN A 111 -24.68 10.57 13.65
N ARG A 112 -23.34 10.51 13.69
CA ARG A 112 -22.51 10.45 12.50
C ARG A 112 -22.81 9.24 11.62
N LEU A 113 -23.02 8.06 12.21
CA LEU A 113 -23.39 6.86 11.47
C LEU A 113 -24.74 7.02 10.77
N GLN A 114 -25.72 7.66 11.42
CA GLN A 114 -27.02 7.94 10.80
C GLN A 114 -26.86 8.83 9.56
N TYR A 115 -25.99 9.87 9.62
CA TYR A 115 -25.70 10.71 8.45
C TYR A 115 -25.01 9.97 7.32
N LEU A 116 -24.17 8.98 7.61
CA LEU A 116 -23.51 8.16 6.60
C LEU A 116 -24.50 7.32 5.76
N TYR A 117 -25.67 7.03 6.31
CA TYR A 117 -26.75 6.32 5.61
C TYR A 117 -27.74 7.25 4.91
N LEU A 118 -27.65 8.56 5.11
CA LEU A 118 -28.43 9.49 4.31
C LEU A 118 -27.90 9.50 2.89
N GLY A 119 -28.74 9.12 1.95
CA GLY A 119 -28.44 9.19 0.52
C GLY A 119 -28.17 10.64 0.12
N ARG A 120 -27.19 10.88 -0.74
CA ARG A 120 -26.98 12.19 -1.35
C ARG A 120 -28.08 12.47 -2.36
N THR A 121 -28.68 13.65 -2.28
CA THR A 121 -29.64 14.15 -3.28
C THR A 121 -28.89 14.69 -4.52
N ALA A 122 -29.61 14.92 -5.61
CA ALA A 122 -29.06 15.60 -6.79
C ALA A 122 -28.57 17.02 -6.42
N CYS A 123 -29.31 17.71 -5.56
CA CYS A 123 -28.93 19.02 -5.04
C CYS A 123 -27.62 18.96 -4.24
N ASP A 124 -27.46 17.99 -3.33
CA ASP A 124 -26.21 17.81 -2.58
C ASP A 124 -25.03 17.57 -3.52
N ASN A 125 -25.19 16.75 -4.57
CA ASN A 125 -24.16 16.50 -5.56
C ASN A 125 -23.73 17.77 -6.29
N ALA A 126 -24.68 18.60 -6.72
CA ALA A 126 -24.39 19.87 -7.38
C ALA A 126 -23.63 20.84 -6.45
N LEU A 127 -24.05 20.98 -5.19
CA LEU A 127 -23.38 21.83 -4.21
C LEU A 127 -21.96 21.33 -3.86
N ILE A 128 -21.75 20.02 -3.84
CA ILE A 128 -20.42 19.41 -3.65
C ILE A 128 -19.50 19.74 -4.84
N LEU A 129 -20.00 19.70 -6.07
CA LEU A 129 -19.22 20.08 -7.25
C LEU A 129 -18.92 21.58 -7.28
N TRP A 130 -19.83 22.44 -6.83
CA TRP A 130 -19.55 23.86 -6.63
C TRP A 130 -18.43 24.08 -5.59
N LEU A 131 -18.48 23.36 -4.48
CA LEU A 131 -17.43 23.41 -3.46
C LEU A 131 -16.08 22.94 -4.01
N GLU A 132 -16.08 21.89 -4.84
CA GLU A 132 -14.86 21.38 -5.49
C GLU A 132 -14.26 22.42 -6.44
N ARG A 133 -15.05 23.12 -7.25
CA ARG A 133 -14.57 24.24 -8.10
C ARG A 133 -13.90 25.34 -7.27
N LEU A 134 -14.42 25.66 -6.09
CA LEU A 134 -13.81 26.62 -5.17
C LEU A 134 -12.50 26.10 -4.57
N CYS A 135 -12.29 24.77 -4.48
CA CYS A 135 -11.01 24.18 -4.08
C CYS A 135 -9.88 24.44 -5.09
N THR A 136 -10.19 24.75 -6.32
CA THR A 136 -9.24 25.09 -7.39
C THR A 136 -9.21 26.59 -7.70
N SER A 137 -9.90 27.43 -6.91
CA SER A 137 -9.94 28.89 -7.07
C SER A 137 -8.55 29.51 -7.14
N HIS A 138 -8.41 30.59 -7.89
CA HIS A 138 -7.19 31.41 -7.96
C HIS A 138 -6.81 31.97 -6.58
N TYR A 139 -7.77 32.33 -5.76
CA TYR A 139 -7.57 32.96 -4.45
C TYR A 139 -7.23 31.95 -3.35
N VAL A 140 -6.04 32.09 -2.76
CA VAL A 140 -5.55 31.18 -1.71
C VAL A 140 -6.47 31.09 -0.49
N PRO A 141 -7.05 32.19 0.06
CA PRO A 141 -7.97 32.12 1.19
C PRO A 141 -9.22 31.30 0.90
N VAL A 142 -9.85 31.51 -0.26
CA VAL A 142 -11.03 30.76 -0.73
C VAL A 142 -10.69 29.28 -0.86
N ARG A 143 -9.61 28.98 -1.57
CA ARG A 143 -9.13 27.62 -1.82
C ARG A 143 -8.90 26.84 -0.52
N ARG A 144 -8.23 27.45 0.47
CA ARG A 144 -7.92 26.80 1.75
C ARG A 144 -9.20 26.42 2.52
N ILE A 145 -10.16 27.35 2.63
CA ILE A 145 -11.42 27.11 3.35
C ILE A 145 -12.26 26.07 2.60
N ALA A 146 -12.31 26.13 1.27
CA ALA A 146 -13.05 25.19 0.44
C ALA A 146 -12.47 23.76 0.59
N GLN A 147 -11.14 23.59 0.55
CA GLN A 147 -10.47 22.30 0.70
C GLN A 147 -10.75 21.67 2.07
N THR A 148 -10.66 22.45 3.15
CA THR A 148 -10.98 21.97 4.50
C THR A 148 -12.45 21.57 4.61
N THR A 149 -13.35 22.35 4.00
CA THR A 149 -14.78 22.06 3.97
C THR A 149 -15.06 20.81 3.16
N LEU A 150 -14.45 20.65 1.98
CA LEU A 150 -14.60 19.45 1.14
C LEU A 150 -14.13 18.19 1.86
N GLU A 151 -13.01 18.27 2.59
CA GLU A 151 -12.55 17.12 3.38
C GLU A 151 -13.58 16.72 4.45
N SER A 152 -14.19 17.69 5.14
CA SER A 152 -15.27 17.45 6.09
C SER A 152 -16.50 16.81 5.42
N VAL A 153 -16.93 17.33 4.29
CA VAL A 153 -18.05 16.78 3.48
C VAL A 153 -17.75 15.35 3.02
N CYS A 154 -16.51 15.09 2.57
CA CYS A 154 -16.07 13.76 2.16
C CYS A 154 -16.06 12.73 3.30
N THR A 155 -16.00 13.15 4.56
CA THR A 155 -16.12 12.25 5.70
C THR A 155 -17.56 11.93 6.05
N MET A 156 -18.50 12.80 5.69
CA MET A 156 -19.93 12.67 5.99
C MET A 156 -20.68 11.89 4.91
N TYR A 157 -20.41 12.18 3.64
CA TYR A 157 -21.16 11.58 2.53
C TYR A 157 -20.33 10.53 1.81
N ARG A 158 -20.80 9.29 1.88
CA ARG A 158 -20.16 8.17 1.19
C ARG A 158 -20.13 8.40 -0.33
N GLY A 159 -18.98 8.14 -0.94
CA GLY A 159 -18.83 8.24 -2.41
C GLY A 159 -18.58 9.67 -2.93
N THR A 160 -18.52 10.70 -2.09
CA THR A 160 -18.24 12.09 -2.51
C THR A 160 -16.89 12.22 -3.21
N ARG A 161 -15.87 11.51 -2.75
CA ARG A 161 -14.54 11.53 -3.38
C ARG A 161 -14.58 11.01 -4.81
N TRP A 162 -15.43 10.01 -5.09
CA TRP A 162 -15.60 9.48 -6.44
C TRP A 162 -16.35 10.45 -7.35
N LEU A 163 -17.24 11.27 -6.79
CA LEU A 163 -17.92 12.34 -7.51
C LEU A 163 -16.94 13.44 -7.94
N CYS A 164 -16.02 13.84 -7.06
CA CYS A 164 -15.08 14.94 -7.32
C CYS A 164 -13.86 14.53 -8.18
N LEU A 165 -13.46 13.25 -8.17
CA LEU A 165 -12.23 12.83 -8.84
C LEU A 165 -12.19 13.14 -10.35
N PRO A 166 -13.26 12.95 -11.15
CA PRO A 166 -13.22 13.29 -12.58
C PRO A 166 -12.91 14.76 -12.84
N SER A 167 -13.59 15.67 -12.17
CA SER A 167 -13.37 17.12 -12.30
C SER A 167 -11.97 17.53 -11.82
N LEU A 168 -11.48 16.95 -10.72
CA LEU A 168 -10.11 17.18 -10.25
C LEU A 168 -9.06 16.73 -11.27
N LEU A 169 -9.31 15.65 -12.03
CA LEU A 169 -8.41 15.18 -13.07
C LEU A 169 -8.39 16.15 -14.28
N GLU A 170 -9.52 16.77 -14.62
CA GLU A 170 -9.57 17.81 -15.66
C GLU A 170 -8.68 19.00 -15.29
N HIS A 171 -8.62 19.38 -14.03
CA HIS A 171 -7.74 20.44 -13.53
C HIS A 171 -6.24 20.06 -13.54
N LEU A 172 -5.87 18.79 -13.77
CA LEU A 172 -4.49 18.36 -13.97
C LEU A 172 -4.09 18.29 -15.46
N SER A 173 -4.97 18.72 -16.37
CA SER A 173 -4.68 18.72 -17.79
C SER A 173 -3.53 19.69 -18.14
N PRO A 174 -2.86 19.51 -19.28
CA PRO A 174 -1.80 20.42 -19.74
C PRO A 174 -2.29 21.87 -19.95
N THR A 175 -3.57 22.05 -20.24
CA THR A 175 -4.21 23.35 -20.50
C THR A 175 -4.63 24.09 -19.21
N ALA A 176 -4.69 23.41 -18.08
CA ALA A 176 -5.06 24.02 -16.81
C ALA A 176 -4.00 25.01 -16.32
N SER A 177 -4.44 26.09 -15.66
CA SER A 177 -3.53 27.07 -15.06
C SER A 177 -2.77 26.45 -13.86
N ASP A 178 -1.57 26.98 -13.58
CA ASP A 178 -0.76 26.50 -12.45
C ASP A 178 -1.49 26.59 -11.10
N GLU A 179 -2.37 27.57 -10.92
CA GLU A 179 -3.15 27.71 -9.70
C GLU A 179 -4.25 26.64 -9.58
N GLN A 180 -4.91 26.30 -10.70
CA GLN A 180 -5.87 25.19 -10.75
C GLN A 180 -5.18 23.85 -10.47
N VAL A 181 -4.04 23.58 -11.15
CA VAL A 181 -3.21 22.40 -10.90
C VAL A 181 -2.84 22.30 -9.43
N LYS A 182 -2.34 23.38 -8.85
CA LYS A 182 -1.93 23.42 -7.45
C LYS A 182 -3.11 23.19 -6.49
N GLY A 183 -4.27 23.77 -6.81
CA GLY A 183 -5.52 23.55 -6.07
C GLY A 183 -5.93 22.08 -6.05
N ALA A 184 -6.00 21.44 -7.22
CA ALA A 184 -6.33 20.04 -7.37
C ALA A 184 -5.31 19.14 -6.65
N LEU A 185 -4.01 19.43 -6.76
CA LEU A 185 -2.96 18.67 -6.08
C LEU A 185 -3.10 18.73 -4.55
N TYR A 186 -3.47 19.86 -3.97
CA TYR A 186 -3.73 19.95 -2.52
C TYR A 186 -4.91 19.08 -2.08
N VAL A 187 -5.97 18.99 -2.89
CA VAL A 187 -7.09 18.08 -2.61
C VAL A 187 -6.63 16.62 -2.68
N LEU A 188 -5.87 16.26 -3.72
CA LEU A 188 -5.35 14.91 -3.91
C LEU A 188 -4.29 14.52 -2.86
N ALA A 189 -3.59 15.49 -2.28
CA ALA A 189 -2.64 15.27 -1.18
C ALA A 189 -3.32 14.88 0.14
N ALA A 190 -4.62 15.15 0.30
CA ALA A 190 -5.34 14.77 1.50
C ALA A 190 -5.35 13.24 1.68
N LYS A 191 -5.00 12.77 2.88
CA LYS A 191 -4.90 11.32 3.19
C LYS A 191 -6.19 10.55 2.86
N SER A 192 -7.33 11.18 2.98
CA SER A 192 -8.64 10.60 2.68
C SER A 192 -8.84 10.34 1.18
N PHE A 193 -8.39 11.26 0.31
CA PHE A 193 -8.38 11.07 -1.14
C PHE A 193 -7.37 10.01 -1.57
N GLN A 194 -6.14 10.07 -1.07
CA GLN A 194 -5.11 9.08 -1.37
C GLN A 194 -5.58 7.64 -1.05
N ARG A 195 -6.21 7.42 0.12
CA ARG A 195 -6.79 6.12 0.47
C ARG A 195 -7.87 5.66 -0.50
N THR A 196 -8.67 6.59 -1.01
CA THR A 196 -9.73 6.27 -1.98
C THR A 196 -9.13 5.90 -3.34
N ILE A 197 -8.10 6.63 -3.78
CA ILE A 197 -7.40 6.39 -5.05
C ILE A 197 -6.75 5.00 -5.04
N VAL A 198 -5.95 4.68 -4.02
CA VAL A 198 -5.22 3.40 -3.97
C VAL A 198 -6.13 2.17 -3.79
N ARG A 199 -7.32 2.35 -3.23
CA ARG A 199 -8.31 1.28 -3.04
C ARG A 199 -9.23 1.06 -4.22
N ASN A 200 -9.23 1.95 -5.20
CA ASN A 200 -10.10 1.85 -6.36
C ASN A 200 -9.29 1.95 -7.66
N LEU A 201 -8.93 0.81 -8.21
CA LEU A 201 -8.12 0.69 -9.42
C LEU A 201 -8.69 1.45 -10.62
N ARG A 202 -10.01 1.71 -10.65
CA ARG A 202 -10.64 2.55 -11.66
C ARG A 202 -10.04 3.97 -11.69
N PHE A 203 -9.68 4.51 -10.53
CA PHE A 203 -9.12 5.86 -10.41
C PHE A 203 -7.60 5.88 -10.26
N THR A 204 -7.00 4.80 -9.77
CA THR A 204 -5.55 4.71 -9.55
C THR A 204 -4.77 5.04 -10.83
N ARG A 205 -5.08 4.35 -11.93
CA ARG A 205 -4.37 4.54 -13.21
C ARG A 205 -4.55 5.95 -13.79
N PRO A 206 -5.78 6.50 -13.94
CA PRO A 206 -5.96 7.88 -14.43
C PRO A 206 -5.24 8.93 -13.58
N VAL A 207 -5.31 8.82 -12.23
CA VAL A 207 -4.63 9.76 -11.33
C VAL A 207 -3.11 9.68 -11.49
N LEU A 208 -2.54 8.49 -11.49
CA LEU A 208 -1.09 8.32 -11.66
C LEU A 208 -0.62 8.86 -13.02
N ARG A 209 -1.33 8.55 -14.11
CA ARG A 209 -1.01 9.11 -15.43
C ARG A 209 -1.04 10.63 -15.44
N ALA A 210 -2.10 11.24 -14.91
CA ALA A 210 -2.21 12.69 -14.82
C ALA A 210 -1.05 13.30 -14.01
N LEU A 211 -0.68 12.70 -12.89
CA LEU A 211 0.44 13.16 -12.07
C LEU A 211 1.79 13.03 -12.79
N PHE A 212 2.04 11.93 -13.50
CA PHE A 212 3.27 11.76 -14.28
C PHE A 212 3.34 12.73 -15.48
N CYS A 213 2.23 13.09 -16.09
CA CYS A 213 2.18 14.10 -17.15
C CYS A 213 2.61 15.51 -16.66
N LEU A 214 2.48 15.79 -15.38
CA LEU A 214 2.91 17.07 -14.78
C LEU A 214 4.42 17.22 -14.62
N GLN A 215 5.23 16.21 -14.96
CA GLN A 215 6.69 16.28 -14.89
C GLN A 215 7.30 17.42 -15.73
N SER A 216 6.62 17.85 -16.79
CA SER A 216 7.04 18.93 -17.68
C SER A 216 6.75 20.34 -17.15
N ARG A 217 5.97 20.49 -16.07
CA ARG A 217 5.63 21.80 -15.50
C ARG A 217 6.88 22.45 -14.88
N SER A 218 7.13 23.71 -15.22
CA SER A 218 8.34 24.44 -14.79
C SER A 218 8.32 24.88 -13.32
N ARG A 219 7.13 24.99 -12.71
CA ARG A 219 6.99 25.57 -11.36
C ARG A 219 7.47 24.60 -10.26
N PRO A 220 8.56 24.94 -9.49
CA PRO A 220 9.17 24.02 -8.52
C PRO A 220 8.21 23.55 -7.42
N SER A 221 7.27 24.42 -7.00
CA SER A 221 6.28 24.07 -5.97
C SER A 221 5.28 22.99 -6.43
N ILE A 222 4.93 22.97 -7.71
CA ILE A 222 4.09 21.92 -8.33
C ILE A 222 4.90 20.63 -8.39
N GLN A 223 6.12 20.68 -8.87
CA GLN A 223 7.03 19.52 -8.95
C GLN A 223 7.24 18.85 -7.59
N LYS A 224 7.48 19.64 -6.54
CA LYS A 224 7.65 19.13 -5.17
C LYS A 224 6.38 18.44 -4.70
N LEU A 225 5.20 19.03 -4.93
CA LEU A 225 3.91 18.49 -4.49
C LEU A 225 3.56 17.21 -5.25
N VAL A 226 3.77 17.17 -6.56
CA VAL A 226 3.55 15.97 -7.39
C VAL A 226 4.43 14.81 -6.92
N ARG A 227 5.73 15.06 -6.70
CA ARG A 227 6.64 14.02 -6.21
C ARG A 227 6.24 13.50 -4.84
N SER A 228 5.81 14.38 -3.93
CA SER A 228 5.30 13.98 -2.61
C SER A 228 4.06 13.09 -2.73
N ILE A 229 3.08 13.48 -3.54
CA ILE A 229 1.84 12.71 -3.74
C ILE A 229 2.15 11.36 -4.39
N LEU A 230 2.99 11.31 -5.44
CA LEU A 230 3.40 10.06 -6.08
C LEU A 230 4.11 9.12 -5.10
N SER A 231 5.03 9.65 -4.28
CA SER A 231 5.71 8.88 -3.23
C SER A 231 4.75 8.31 -2.21
N ASP A 232 3.79 9.12 -1.76
CA ASP A 232 2.76 8.72 -0.81
C ASP A 232 1.82 7.65 -1.40
N LEU A 233 1.41 7.82 -2.65
CA LEU A 233 0.57 6.84 -3.35
C LEU A 233 1.32 5.52 -3.54
N ALA A 234 2.57 5.57 -4.01
CA ALA A 234 3.40 4.37 -4.18
C ALA A 234 3.58 3.58 -2.88
N SER A 235 3.73 4.28 -1.74
CA SER A 235 3.85 3.62 -0.42
C SER A 235 2.54 3.00 0.09
N LYS A 236 1.39 3.42 -0.44
CA LYS A 236 0.05 2.98 -0.01
C LYS A 236 -0.63 2.04 -1.00
N LEU A 237 -0.06 1.88 -2.19
CA LEU A 237 -0.54 0.88 -3.13
C LEU A 237 -0.41 -0.50 -2.50
N VAL A 238 -1.51 -1.22 -2.50
CA VAL A 238 -1.59 -2.56 -1.92
C VAL A 238 -1.75 -3.55 -3.06
N ASP A 239 -1.06 -4.68 -2.94
CA ASP A 239 -1.23 -5.80 -3.86
C ASP A 239 -2.72 -6.16 -3.99
N PRO A 240 -3.29 -6.15 -5.20
CA PRO A 240 -4.68 -6.53 -5.45
C PRO A 240 -5.03 -7.90 -4.91
N ALA A 241 -4.07 -8.81 -4.82
CA ALA A 241 -4.25 -10.13 -4.24
C ALA A 241 -4.67 -10.09 -2.76
N MET A 242 -4.31 -9.04 -2.02
CA MET A 242 -4.73 -8.88 -0.63
C MET A 242 -6.24 -8.64 -0.46
N PHE A 243 -6.96 -8.30 -1.52
CA PHE A 243 -8.42 -8.20 -1.50
C PHE A 243 -9.11 -9.54 -1.76
N LYS A 244 -8.36 -10.60 -2.07
CA LYS A 244 -8.90 -11.95 -2.15
C LYS A 244 -9.09 -12.47 -0.73
N ALA A 245 -10.34 -12.65 -0.30
CA ALA A 245 -10.63 -13.43 0.88
C ALA A 245 -10.34 -14.89 0.53
N TYR A 246 -9.17 -15.38 0.89
CA TYR A 246 -8.85 -16.78 0.86
C TYR A 246 -9.42 -17.42 2.14
N PHE A 247 -10.44 -18.25 1.97
CA PHE A 247 -10.85 -19.19 2.99
C PHE A 247 -10.55 -20.61 2.48
N PRO A 248 -9.27 -21.02 2.52
CA PRO A 248 -8.87 -22.29 1.92
C PRO A 248 -9.16 -23.50 2.81
N LEU A 249 -9.69 -23.30 4.01
CA LEU A 249 -9.97 -24.39 4.94
C LEU A 249 -11.35 -24.99 4.65
N PRO A 250 -11.43 -26.28 4.27
CA PRO A 250 -12.69 -26.98 4.11
C PRO A 250 -13.60 -26.83 5.34
N SER A 251 -13.02 -26.87 6.53
CA SER A 251 -13.74 -26.67 7.81
C SER A 251 -14.37 -25.27 7.96
N LEU A 252 -13.80 -24.24 7.34
CA LEU A 252 -14.42 -22.90 7.30
C LEU A 252 -15.49 -22.80 6.22
N HIS A 253 -15.38 -23.57 5.15
CA HIS A 253 -16.41 -23.67 4.12
C HIS A 253 -17.69 -24.28 4.70
N ASP A 254 -17.57 -25.32 5.51
CA ASP A 254 -18.70 -25.98 6.18
C ASP A 254 -19.35 -25.06 7.23
N VAL A 255 -18.54 -24.32 7.99
CA VAL A 255 -19.04 -23.30 8.92
C VAL A 255 -19.70 -22.15 8.16
N ALA A 256 -19.09 -21.65 7.10
CA ALA A 256 -19.67 -20.59 6.27
C ALA A 256 -20.95 -21.04 5.56
N SER A 257 -21.05 -22.29 5.11
CA SER A 257 -22.26 -22.84 4.48
C SER A 257 -23.41 -22.99 5.48
N THR A 258 -23.11 -23.20 6.75
CA THR A 258 -24.11 -23.28 7.84
C THR A 258 -24.70 -21.90 8.19
N PHE A 259 -23.88 -20.82 8.07
CA PHE A 259 -24.29 -19.46 8.43
C PHE A 259 -24.65 -18.56 7.26
N MET A 260 -24.16 -18.87 6.09
CA MET A 260 -24.37 -18.08 4.90
C MET A 260 -24.99 -18.98 3.84
N THR A 261 -26.29 -18.92 3.70
CA THR A 261 -26.91 -19.12 2.39
C THR A 261 -26.38 -17.99 1.47
N VAL A 262 -25.05 -17.99 1.25
CA VAL A 262 -24.43 -17.08 0.28
C VAL A 262 -24.89 -17.59 -1.08
N PRO A 263 -25.76 -16.85 -1.78
CA PRO A 263 -26.22 -17.31 -3.06
C PRO A 263 -24.99 -17.49 -3.96
N GLN A 264 -24.91 -18.56 -4.71
CA GLN A 264 -23.93 -18.78 -5.80
C GLN A 264 -23.82 -17.57 -6.77
N ARG A 265 -24.78 -16.66 -6.70
CA ARG A 265 -24.83 -15.38 -7.41
C ARG A 265 -23.67 -14.41 -7.12
N THR A 266 -22.89 -14.59 -6.07
CA THR A 266 -21.81 -13.66 -5.71
C THR A 266 -20.47 -13.99 -6.37
N GLU A 267 -20.25 -15.20 -6.86
CA GLU A 267 -18.98 -15.58 -7.50
C GLU A 267 -18.79 -14.93 -8.87
N THR A 268 -19.82 -14.90 -9.69
CA THR A 268 -19.73 -14.31 -11.05
C THR A 268 -19.40 -12.81 -11.05
N PRO A 269 -20.05 -11.97 -10.23
CA PRO A 269 -19.67 -10.55 -10.10
C PRO A 269 -18.27 -10.36 -9.53
N ARG A 270 -17.83 -11.24 -8.61
CA ARG A 270 -16.49 -11.20 -8.03
C ARG A 270 -15.42 -11.52 -9.06
N MET A 271 -15.61 -12.56 -9.86
CA MET A 271 -14.68 -12.93 -10.93
C MET A 271 -14.58 -11.84 -11.99
N ALA A 272 -15.72 -11.26 -12.41
CA ALA A 272 -15.72 -10.13 -13.33
C ALA A 272 -15.00 -8.89 -12.76
N TRP A 273 -15.15 -8.64 -11.46
CA TRP A 273 -14.42 -7.57 -10.79
C TRP A 273 -12.90 -7.84 -10.76
N LEU A 274 -12.48 -9.07 -10.44
CA LEU A 274 -11.07 -9.47 -10.45
C LEU A 274 -10.45 -9.34 -11.84
N GLN A 275 -11.13 -9.77 -12.89
CA GLN A 275 -10.67 -9.61 -14.27
C GLN A 275 -10.45 -8.12 -14.63
N LYS A 276 -11.40 -7.25 -14.28
CA LYS A 276 -11.26 -5.80 -14.49
C LYS A 276 -10.11 -5.21 -13.67
N ALA A 277 -9.94 -5.65 -12.43
CA ALA A 277 -8.85 -5.23 -11.57
C ALA A 277 -7.49 -5.63 -12.16
N ASN A 278 -7.37 -6.89 -12.56
CA ASN A 278 -6.16 -7.43 -13.18
C ASN A 278 -5.81 -6.71 -14.50
N ALA A 279 -6.80 -6.47 -15.36
CA ALA A 279 -6.60 -5.69 -16.59
C ALA A 279 -6.13 -4.26 -16.31
N SER A 280 -6.67 -3.61 -15.28
CA SER A 280 -6.26 -2.27 -14.87
C SER A 280 -4.83 -2.24 -14.32
N VAL A 281 -4.44 -3.25 -13.55
CA VAL A 281 -3.07 -3.41 -13.03
C VAL A 281 -2.09 -3.65 -14.19
N ALA A 282 -2.39 -4.57 -15.10
CA ALA A 282 -1.55 -4.84 -16.25
C ALA A 282 -1.38 -3.61 -17.17
N ALA A 283 -2.44 -2.81 -17.30
CA ALA A 283 -2.36 -1.55 -18.05
C ALA A 283 -1.48 -0.51 -17.32
N LEU A 284 -1.56 -0.43 -15.98
CA LEU A 284 -0.71 0.46 -15.19
C LEU A 284 0.76 0.01 -15.23
N GLN A 285 1.04 -1.28 -15.18
CA GLN A 285 2.40 -1.82 -15.33
C GLN A 285 3.00 -1.43 -16.69
N ARG A 286 2.22 -1.50 -17.77
CA ARG A 286 2.66 -1.06 -19.11
C ARG A 286 2.94 0.44 -19.14
N ASP A 287 2.06 1.28 -18.58
CA ASP A 287 2.28 2.73 -18.48
C ASP A 287 3.60 3.03 -17.73
N MET A 288 3.90 2.32 -16.67
CA MET A 288 5.16 2.50 -15.91
C MET A 288 6.37 2.05 -16.73
N LEU A 289 6.28 0.94 -17.44
CA LEU A 289 7.35 0.47 -18.31
C LEU A 289 7.65 1.47 -19.45
N GLU A 290 6.63 2.06 -20.04
CA GLU A 290 6.78 3.10 -21.06
C GLU A 290 7.51 4.33 -20.50
N LEU A 291 7.15 4.77 -19.28
CA LEU A 291 7.84 5.87 -18.63
C LEU A 291 9.31 5.55 -18.36
N LEU A 292 9.62 4.31 -17.93
CA LEU A 292 11.00 3.88 -17.66
C LEU A 292 11.84 3.77 -18.92
N LYS A 293 11.24 3.40 -20.06
CA LYS A 293 11.92 3.32 -21.36
C LYS A 293 12.10 4.68 -22.04
N SER A 294 11.30 5.67 -21.65
CA SER A 294 11.29 6.98 -22.29
C SER A 294 12.48 7.84 -21.84
N ALA A 295 13.34 8.22 -22.77
CA ALA A 295 14.43 9.18 -22.53
C ALA A 295 13.94 10.59 -22.11
N LYS A 296 12.65 10.90 -22.31
CA LYS A 296 12.05 12.18 -21.92
C LYS A 296 11.62 12.23 -20.45
N THR A 297 11.60 11.08 -19.78
CA THR A 297 11.19 11.02 -18.38
C THR A 297 12.33 11.54 -17.49
N HIS A 298 12.02 12.54 -16.67
CA HIS A 298 12.99 13.09 -15.72
C HIS A 298 13.40 12.01 -14.69
N TRP A 299 14.67 11.91 -14.36
CA TRP A 299 15.22 10.86 -13.49
C TRP A 299 14.44 10.64 -12.18
N ALA A 300 14.03 11.71 -11.49
CA ALA A 300 13.27 11.60 -10.23
C ALA A 300 11.86 10.98 -10.45
N PHE A 301 11.25 11.19 -11.61
CA PHE A 301 9.97 10.57 -11.97
C PHE A 301 10.16 9.13 -12.44
N ALA A 302 11.27 8.82 -13.09
CA ALA A 302 11.63 7.45 -13.44
C ALA A 302 11.83 6.58 -12.18
N GLN A 303 12.51 7.10 -11.14
CA GLN A 303 12.61 6.41 -9.86
C GLN A 303 11.23 6.19 -9.18
N LEU A 304 10.34 7.18 -9.25
CA LEU A 304 8.97 7.04 -8.74
C LEU A 304 8.15 6.03 -9.57
N ALA A 305 8.33 6.00 -10.89
CA ALA A 305 7.70 5.01 -11.76
C ALA A 305 8.15 3.57 -11.40
N MET A 306 9.44 3.37 -11.11
CA MET A 306 9.96 2.08 -10.64
C MET A 306 9.33 1.68 -9.28
N ARG A 307 9.17 2.62 -8.35
CA ARG A 307 8.51 2.36 -7.06
C ARG A 307 7.03 2.02 -7.23
N VAL A 308 6.30 2.72 -8.10
CA VAL A 308 4.91 2.40 -8.43
C VAL A 308 4.83 1.03 -9.09
N LEU A 309 5.70 0.74 -10.08
CA LEU A 309 5.76 -0.56 -10.73
C LEU A 309 5.92 -1.68 -9.68
N ARG A 310 6.89 -1.56 -8.78
CA ARG A 310 7.10 -2.56 -7.72
C ARG A 310 5.85 -2.75 -6.84
N ALA A 311 5.16 -1.66 -6.50
CA ALA A 311 3.99 -1.70 -5.63
C ALA A 311 2.76 -2.38 -6.26
N VAL A 312 2.69 -2.42 -7.60
CA VAL A 312 1.57 -3.04 -8.34
C VAL A 312 1.90 -4.43 -8.91
N LEU A 313 3.08 -4.96 -8.62
CA LEU A 313 3.38 -6.36 -8.90
C LEU A 313 2.59 -7.26 -7.93
N SER A 314 1.96 -8.29 -8.46
CA SER A 314 1.09 -9.19 -7.72
C SER A 314 1.60 -10.62 -7.76
N ARG A 315 1.46 -11.33 -6.65
CA ARG A 315 1.80 -12.75 -6.57
C ARG A 315 0.92 -13.65 -7.45
N ASP A 316 -0.31 -13.20 -7.72
CA ASP A 316 -1.30 -14.00 -8.46
C ASP A 316 -1.17 -13.86 -9.97
N GLN A 317 -0.31 -12.96 -10.42
CA GLN A 317 -0.04 -12.76 -11.84
C GLN A 317 1.46 -12.81 -12.10
N PRO A 318 1.90 -13.63 -13.05
CA PRO A 318 3.28 -13.61 -13.51
C PRO A 318 3.66 -12.22 -14.01
N VAL A 319 4.86 -11.81 -13.72
CA VAL A 319 5.38 -10.53 -14.20
C VAL A 319 5.65 -10.65 -15.70
N GLN A 320 5.23 -9.65 -16.49
CA GLN A 320 5.50 -9.68 -17.92
C GLN A 320 7.00 -9.75 -18.20
N PRO A 321 7.48 -10.63 -19.13
CA PRO A 321 8.89 -10.78 -19.44
C PRO A 321 9.60 -9.48 -19.79
N ALA A 322 8.93 -8.60 -20.56
CA ALA A 322 9.48 -7.29 -20.93
C ALA A 322 9.72 -6.35 -19.74
N ILE A 323 8.94 -6.49 -18.67
CA ILE A 323 9.15 -5.73 -17.41
C ILE A 323 10.36 -6.31 -16.68
N ALA A 324 10.41 -7.62 -16.53
CA ALA A 324 11.47 -8.32 -15.83
C ALA A 324 12.84 -8.07 -16.49
N GLU A 325 12.90 -8.17 -17.81
CA GLU A 325 14.09 -7.86 -18.61
C GLU A 325 14.56 -6.43 -18.40
N HIS A 326 13.65 -5.46 -18.50
CA HIS A 326 14.00 -4.04 -18.34
C HIS A 326 14.48 -3.72 -16.92
N VAL A 327 13.83 -4.27 -15.90
CA VAL A 327 14.27 -4.13 -14.49
C VAL A 327 15.65 -4.75 -14.28
N ALA A 328 15.92 -5.93 -14.85
CA ALA A 328 17.23 -6.57 -14.77
C ALA A 328 18.35 -5.73 -15.42
N ARG A 329 18.06 -5.05 -16.53
CA ARG A 329 18.99 -4.08 -17.16
C ARG A 329 19.24 -2.86 -16.28
N LEU A 330 18.19 -2.30 -15.66
CA LEU A 330 18.30 -1.13 -14.78
C LEU A 330 18.97 -1.47 -13.43
N ALA A 331 19.06 -2.74 -13.05
CA ALA A 331 19.73 -3.17 -11.82
C ALA A 331 21.25 -2.89 -11.83
N ILE A 332 21.83 -2.61 -12.99
CA ILE A 332 23.23 -2.19 -13.17
C ILE A 332 23.36 -0.76 -13.70
N SER A 333 22.32 0.07 -13.55
CA SER A 333 22.33 1.48 -13.97
C SER A 333 23.42 2.29 -13.28
N ASP A 334 24.02 3.25 -13.98
CA ASP A 334 24.98 4.19 -13.39
C ASP A 334 24.33 5.15 -12.39
N ASP A 335 23.03 5.47 -12.54
CA ASP A 335 22.28 6.21 -11.50
C ASP A 335 22.07 5.35 -10.24
N PRO A 336 22.73 5.71 -9.10
CA PRO A 336 22.62 4.93 -7.87
C PRO A 336 21.19 4.77 -7.36
N GLY A 337 20.37 5.82 -7.50
CA GLY A 337 18.98 5.78 -7.06
C GLY A 337 18.13 4.83 -7.91
N MET A 338 18.29 4.87 -9.23
CA MET A 338 17.62 3.94 -10.13
C MET A 338 18.11 2.52 -9.90
N ARG A 339 19.42 2.31 -9.78
CA ARG A 339 20.03 1.00 -9.51
C ARG A 339 19.44 0.37 -8.25
N LEU A 340 19.38 1.11 -7.12
CA LEU A 340 18.80 0.63 -5.86
C LEU A 340 17.33 0.23 -6.01
N HIS A 341 16.53 1.06 -6.66
CA HIS A 341 15.12 0.76 -6.87
C HIS A 341 14.90 -0.42 -7.82
N ALA A 342 15.73 -0.54 -8.86
CA ALA A 342 15.67 -1.66 -9.80
C ALA A 342 16.11 -2.98 -9.13
N GLN A 343 17.19 -2.98 -8.36
CA GLN A 343 17.64 -4.16 -7.59
C GLN A 343 16.57 -4.62 -6.60
N THR A 344 15.98 -3.69 -5.84
CA THR A 344 14.89 -4.01 -4.90
C THR A 344 13.66 -4.56 -5.64
N THR A 345 13.36 -4.04 -6.84
CA THR A 345 12.25 -4.52 -7.66
C THR A 345 12.55 -5.89 -8.25
N LEU A 346 13.79 -6.14 -8.67
CA LEU A 346 14.23 -7.45 -9.18
C LEU A 346 14.13 -8.54 -8.08
N VAL A 347 14.58 -8.23 -6.86
CA VAL A 347 14.38 -9.11 -5.69
C VAL A 347 12.90 -9.42 -5.49
N HIS A 348 12.04 -8.41 -5.61
CA HIS A 348 10.60 -8.60 -5.47
C HIS A 348 10.01 -9.49 -6.57
N ILE A 349 10.44 -9.31 -7.84
CA ILE A 349 10.03 -10.17 -8.97
C ILE A 349 10.44 -11.62 -8.71
N LEU A 350 11.68 -11.85 -8.35
CA LEU A 350 12.20 -13.21 -8.05
C LEU A 350 11.46 -13.84 -6.86
N TYR A 351 11.15 -13.05 -5.84
CA TYR A 351 10.35 -13.51 -4.71
C TYR A 351 8.93 -13.90 -5.12
N LEU A 352 8.25 -13.08 -5.92
CA LEU A 352 6.93 -13.41 -6.47
C LEU A 352 6.96 -14.66 -7.33
N SER A 353 7.99 -14.80 -8.19
CA SER A 353 8.19 -16.00 -9.00
C SER A 353 8.36 -17.25 -8.13
N LYS A 354 9.12 -17.15 -7.04
CA LYS A 354 9.23 -18.23 -6.05
C LYS A 354 7.86 -18.58 -5.45
N LEU A 355 7.09 -17.56 -5.04
CA LEU A 355 5.76 -17.80 -4.47
C LEU A 355 4.79 -18.47 -5.45
N GLN A 356 4.95 -18.23 -6.73
CA GLN A 356 4.13 -18.83 -7.80
C GLN A 356 4.46 -20.31 -8.06
N SER A 357 5.59 -20.83 -7.54
CA SER A 357 5.88 -22.26 -7.57
C SER A 357 5.01 -23.07 -6.61
N PHE A 358 4.42 -22.43 -5.60
CA PHE A 358 3.52 -23.08 -4.64
C PHE A 358 2.08 -22.99 -5.15
N THR A 359 1.44 -24.13 -5.31
CA THR A 359 0.03 -24.20 -5.75
C THR A 359 -0.95 -23.99 -4.60
N ASP A 360 -0.50 -24.23 -3.37
CA ASP A 360 -1.32 -24.05 -2.18
C ASP A 360 -1.22 -22.60 -1.67
N GLY A 361 -2.36 -21.89 -1.66
CA GLY A 361 -2.43 -20.50 -1.20
C GLY A 361 -2.04 -20.29 0.26
N ILE A 362 -2.00 -21.36 1.04
CA ILE A 362 -1.63 -21.35 2.46
C ILE A 362 -0.11 -21.28 2.61
N ASP A 363 0.64 -22.02 1.81
CA ASP A 363 2.11 -21.97 1.81
C ASP A 363 2.61 -20.57 1.49
N LEU A 364 1.96 -19.87 0.55
CA LEU A 364 2.25 -18.48 0.22
C LEU A 364 2.05 -17.53 1.41
N TYR A 365 0.99 -17.75 2.16
CA TYR A 365 0.70 -16.94 3.35
C TYR A 365 1.74 -17.15 4.44
N LEU A 366 2.11 -18.39 4.70
CA LEU A 366 3.05 -18.77 5.74
C LEU A 366 4.47 -18.29 5.44
N GLU A 367 4.93 -18.37 4.22
CA GLU A 367 6.24 -17.85 3.84
C GLU A 367 6.34 -16.33 4.03
N ARG A 368 5.24 -15.60 3.79
CA ARG A 368 5.18 -14.15 4.02
C ARG A 368 5.19 -13.79 5.52
N MET A 369 4.62 -14.62 6.36
CA MET A 369 4.47 -14.36 7.80
C MET A 369 5.68 -14.76 8.65
N ARG A 370 6.79 -14.99 8.09
CA ARG A 370 8.13 -15.45 8.52
C ARG A 370 8.44 -15.71 9.99
N GLN A 371 7.71 -15.20 10.99
CA GLN A 371 8.11 -15.38 12.39
C GLN A 371 7.02 -15.57 13.46
N PRO A 372 5.82 -15.04 13.37
CA PRO A 372 4.89 -15.16 14.51
C PRO A 372 4.51 -16.59 14.88
N LEU A 373 4.67 -17.52 13.93
CA LEU A 373 4.19 -18.90 14.08
C LEU A 373 5.20 -19.85 14.74
N LYS A 374 6.46 -19.46 14.88
CA LYS A 374 7.43 -20.26 15.63
C LYS A 374 7.08 -20.44 17.10
N HIS A 375 6.21 -19.59 17.62
CA HIS A 375 5.82 -19.57 19.02
C HIS A 375 4.33 -19.80 19.25
N CYS A 376 3.55 -19.99 18.18
CA CYS A 376 2.13 -20.33 18.30
C CYS A 376 1.97 -21.84 18.11
N GLU A 377 1.67 -22.56 19.16
CA GLU A 377 1.20 -23.93 19.02
C GLU A 377 -0.09 -23.93 18.20
N PRO A 378 -0.20 -24.72 17.14
CA PRO A 378 -1.41 -24.82 16.36
C PRO A 378 -2.52 -25.38 17.24
N THR A 379 -3.49 -24.57 17.55
CA THR A 379 -4.67 -25.05 18.26
C THR A 379 -5.51 -25.85 17.28
N GLN A 380 -5.45 -27.16 17.37
CA GLN A 380 -6.39 -28.01 16.67
C GLN A 380 -7.76 -27.86 17.32
N TYR A 381 -8.68 -27.22 16.62
CA TYR A 381 -10.07 -27.20 17.03
C TYR A 381 -10.71 -28.55 16.72
N THR A 382 -10.72 -29.43 17.71
CA THR A 382 -11.45 -30.73 17.66
C THR A 382 -12.91 -30.58 18.09
N ASP A 383 -13.32 -29.37 18.47
CA ASP A 383 -14.66 -29.12 19.01
C ASP A 383 -15.78 -29.23 17.96
N ALA A 384 -16.95 -29.68 18.44
CA ALA A 384 -18.14 -29.81 17.65
C ALA A 384 -18.51 -28.52 16.89
N PRO A 385 -19.10 -28.64 15.66
CA PRO A 385 -19.46 -27.47 14.83
C PRO A 385 -20.33 -26.44 15.58
N GLU A 386 -21.19 -26.92 16.48
CA GLU A 386 -22.09 -26.09 17.31
C GLU A 386 -21.32 -25.17 18.28
N LYS A 387 -20.27 -25.68 18.92
CA LYS A 387 -19.40 -24.86 19.80
C LYS A 387 -18.64 -23.80 19.01
N ARG A 388 -18.16 -24.13 17.83
CA ARG A 388 -17.52 -23.18 16.92
C ARG A 388 -18.47 -22.09 16.48
N ALA A 389 -19.71 -22.45 16.17
CA ALA A 389 -20.78 -21.53 15.85
C ALA A 389 -21.07 -20.55 16.99
N ALA A 390 -21.21 -21.07 18.22
CA ALA A 390 -21.45 -20.25 19.40
C ALA A 390 -20.29 -19.26 19.65
N MET A 391 -19.04 -19.65 19.42
CA MET A 391 -17.87 -18.78 19.54
C MET A 391 -17.84 -17.65 18.49
N PHE A 392 -18.34 -17.90 17.29
CA PHE A 392 -18.48 -16.86 16.26
C PHE A 392 -19.64 -15.90 16.54
N HIS A 393 -20.73 -16.37 17.14
CA HIS A 393 -21.90 -15.54 17.45
C HIS A 393 -21.71 -14.68 18.71
N ALA A 394 -20.96 -15.13 19.69
CA ALA A 394 -20.75 -14.41 20.93
C ALA A 394 -20.21 -12.98 20.74
N PRO A 395 -19.22 -12.70 19.87
CA PRO A 395 -18.77 -11.33 19.59
C PRO A 395 -19.79 -10.47 18.84
N LEU A 396 -20.62 -11.09 17.97
CA LEU A 396 -21.61 -10.37 17.16
C LEU A 396 -22.88 -10.02 17.96
N SER A 397 -23.24 -10.82 18.95
CA SER A 397 -24.40 -10.60 19.81
C SER A 397 -24.12 -9.65 20.98
N SER A 398 -22.85 -9.42 21.32
CA SER A 398 -22.46 -8.55 22.42
C SER A 398 -22.38 -7.09 21.98
N THR A 399 -23.40 -6.32 22.32
CA THR A 399 -23.45 -4.86 22.06
C THR A 399 -22.45 -4.05 22.87
N SER A 400 -21.81 -4.62 23.89
CA SER A 400 -20.88 -3.93 24.78
C SER A 400 -19.49 -3.70 24.20
N HIS A 401 -19.16 -4.28 23.04
CA HIS A 401 -17.79 -4.29 22.50
C HIS A 401 -17.55 -3.36 21.32
N LEU A 402 -18.59 -2.72 20.78
CA LEU A 402 -18.50 -1.92 19.55
C LEU A 402 -17.54 -0.70 19.64
N HIS A 403 -17.17 -0.26 20.83
CA HIS A 403 -16.40 0.98 21.00
C HIS A 403 -15.13 0.85 21.85
N ASP A 404 -14.91 -0.23 22.54
CA ASP A 404 -13.85 -0.34 23.55
C ASP A 404 -12.70 -1.27 23.21
N ARG A 405 -12.88 -2.17 22.26
CA ARG A 405 -11.85 -3.14 21.88
C ARG A 405 -11.52 -2.99 20.39
N PRO A 406 -10.24 -3.18 20.02
CA PRO A 406 -9.92 -3.48 18.65
C PRO A 406 -10.79 -4.68 18.23
N VAL A 407 -11.22 -4.70 16.98
CA VAL A 407 -11.99 -5.79 16.39
C VAL A 407 -11.32 -7.11 16.78
N GLU A 408 -11.95 -7.86 17.67
CA GLU A 408 -11.48 -9.20 18.03
C GLU A 408 -11.82 -10.10 16.84
N GLY A 409 -10.81 -10.61 16.19
CA GLY A 409 -10.90 -11.56 15.11
C GLY A 409 -10.35 -12.91 15.57
N TRP A 410 -10.91 -13.99 15.06
CA TRP A 410 -10.36 -15.32 15.25
C TRP A 410 -9.27 -15.57 14.21
N LEU A 411 -8.08 -15.92 14.68
CA LEU A 411 -7.00 -16.35 13.83
C LEU A 411 -7.02 -17.89 13.77
N VAL A 412 -7.38 -18.43 12.61
CA VAL A 412 -7.36 -19.88 12.38
C VAL A 412 -6.11 -20.22 11.58
N TRP A 413 -5.21 -21.01 12.16
CA TRP A 413 -3.98 -21.45 11.55
C TRP A 413 -4.09 -22.92 11.16
N PRO A 414 -3.71 -23.28 9.94
CA PRO A 414 -3.49 -24.68 9.62
C PRO A 414 -2.22 -25.18 10.35
N ALA A 415 -2.23 -26.42 10.79
CA ALA A 415 -1.05 -27.08 11.33
C ALA A 415 -0.12 -27.46 10.18
N TYR A 416 1.02 -26.77 10.04
CA TYR A 416 2.08 -27.14 9.11
C TYR A 416 3.36 -27.51 9.87
N ASP A 417 3.94 -28.64 9.50
CA ASP A 417 5.11 -29.16 10.19
C ASP A 417 6.41 -28.47 9.77
N THR A 418 6.48 -27.80 8.62
CA THR A 418 7.71 -27.15 8.17
C THR A 418 7.50 -25.91 7.32
N TYR A 419 8.16 -24.82 7.72
CA TYR A 419 8.18 -23.52 7.02
C TYR A 419 9.29 -23.36 6.00
N TYR A 420 10.31 -24.20 6.07
CA TYR A 420 11.47 -24.11 5.23
C TYR A 420 11.65 -25.43 4.49
N THR A 421 11.24 -25.44 3.26
CA THR A 421 11.69 -26.47 2.35
C THR A 421 13.13 -26.17 1.97
N THR A 422 14.03 -27.05 2.34
CA THR A 422 15.35 -27.17 1.74
C THR A 422 15.23 -28.13 0.55
N GLY A 423 15.91 -27.83 -0.55
CA GLY A 423 15.86 -28.64 -1.76
C GLY A 423 15.14 -27.94 -2.92
N PRO A 424 14.99 -28.62 -4.05
CA PRO A 424 14.44 -28.06 -5.27
C PRO A 424 13.03 -27.48 -5.06
N LEU A 425 12.79 -26.31 -5.65
CA LEU A 425 11.47 -25.70 -5.65
C LEU A 425 10.48 -26.53 -6.49
N PRO A 426 9.17 -26.49 -6.17
CA PRO A 426 8.14 -27.07 -7.00
C PRO A 426 8.20 -26.54 -8.46
N PRO A 427 7.65 -27.28 -9.44
CA PRO A 427 7.62 -26.84 -10.83
C PRO A 427 6.96 -25.47 -10.98
N LEU A 428 7.59 -24.61 -11.77
CA LEU A 428 7.09 -23.26 -12.04
C LEU A 428 6.03 -23.28 -13.14
N PRO A 429 4.99 -22.43 -13.05
CA PRO A 429 4.08 -22.15 -14.16
C PRO A 429 4.85 -21.66 -15.40
N LEU A 430 4.35 -21.98 -16.59
CA LEU A 430 4.99 -21.63 -17.87
C LEU A 430 5.26 -20.12 -17.99
N GLU A 431 4.30 -19.30 -17.61
CA GLU A 431 4.40 -17.83 -17.67
C GLU A 431 5.47 -17.29 -16.72
N THR A 432 5.59 -17.89 -15.53
CA THR A 432 6.66 -17.55 -14.57
C THR A 432 8.02 -17.96 -15.10
N LYS A 433 8.10 -19.09 -15.78
CA LYS A 433 9.32 -19.54 -16.46
C LYS A 433 9.77 -18.54 -17.52
N GLN A 434 8.86 -18.05 -18.37
CA GLN A 434 9.16 -17.01 -19.36
C GLN A 434 9.69 -15.72 -18.70
N THR A 435 9.15 -15.35 -17.53
CA THR A 435 9.66 -14.21 -16.75
C THR A 435 11.11 -14.44 -16.31
N LEU A 436 11.42 -15.63 -15.81
CA LEU A 436 12.77 -15.98 -15.38
C LEU A 436 13.75 -16.10 -16.55
N ASP A 437 13.31 -16.65 -17.68
CA ASP A 437 14.11 -16.72 -18.90
C ASP A 437 14.50 -15.33 -19.40
N ALA A 438 13.58 -14.35 -19.32
CA ALA A 438 13.87 -12.95 -19.64
C ALA A 438 14.89 -12.31 -18.71
N ILE A 439 14.84 -12.63 -17.41
CA ILE A 439 15.87 -12.21 -16.44
C ILE A 439 17.20 -12.90 -16.76
N ALA A 440 17.17 -14.21 -16.98
CA ALA A 440 18.36 -15.00 -17.28
C ALA A 440 19.07 -14.50 -18.54
N HIS A 441 18.34 -14.12 -19.58
CA HIS A 441 18.90 -13.55 -20.80
C HIS A 441 19.75 -12.29 -20.55
N VAL A 442 19.39 -11.49 -19.56
CA VAL A 442 20.14 -10.27 -19.17
C VAL A 442 21.28 -10.61 -18.21
N VAL A 443 20.97 -11.37 -17.16
CA VAL A 443 21.89 -11.63 -16.03
C VAL A 443 22.99 -12.63 -16.42
N ASN A 444 22.72 -13.59 -17.30
CA ASN A 444 23.70 -14.57 -17.76
C ASN A 444 24.59 -13.99 -18.88
N THR A 445 25.17 -12.83 -18.61
CA THR A 445 26.12 -12.16 -19.52
C THR A 445 27.30 -11.62 -18.71
N ASP A 446 28.48 -11.68 -19.31
CA ASP A 446 29.71 -11.16 -18.72
C ASP A 446 29.60 -9.66 -18.42
N ALA A 447 29.03 -8.89 -19.35
CA ALA A 447 28.85 -7.46 -19.22
C ALA A 447 27.98 -7.06 -18.00
N TRP A 448 26.94 -7.85 -17.69
CA TRP A 448 26.10 -7.59 -16.53
C TRP A 448 26.88 -7.79 -15.22
N TRP A 449 27.61 -8.89 -15.09
CA TRP A 449 28.39 -9.19 -13.89
C TRP A 449 29.55 -8.21 -13.72
N GLN A 450 30.22 -7.83 -14.80
CA GLN A 450 31.27 -6.82 -14.78
C GLN A 450 30.74 -5.49 -14.21
N ALA A 451 29.62 -4.99 -14.74
CA ALA A 451 29.00 -3.76 -14.26
C ALA A 451 28.52 -3.87 -12.82
N PHE A 452 27.87 -4.98 -12.46
CA PHE A 452 27.34 -5.23 -11.12
C PHE A 452 28.47 -5.24 -10.07
N VAL A 453 29.52 -6.00 -10.32
CA VAL A 453 30.70 -6.11 -9.43
C VAL A 453 31.46 -4.78 -9.34
N ARG A 454 31.61 -4.06 -10.46
CA ARG A 454 32.19 -2.72 -10.46
C ARG A 454 31.45 -1.78 -9.52
N HIS A 455 30.12 -1.73 -9.60
CA HIS A 455 29.32 -0.89 -8.71
C HIS A 455 29.45 -1.28 -7.24
N MET A 456 29.46 -2.57 -6.93
CA MET A 456 29.64 -3.05 -5.56
C MET A 456 31.02 -2.67 -4.99
N SER A 457 32.08 -2.78 -5.80
CA SER A 457 33.45 -2.48 -5.39
C SER A 457 33.72 -1.00 -5.17
N LEU A 458 32.95 -0.10 -5.83
CA LEU A 458 33.09 1.36 -5.72
C LEU A 458 32.29 1.95 -4.54
N GLU A 459 31.44 1.19 -3.86
CA GLU A 459 30.68 1.66 -2.70
C GLU A 459 31.58 1.72 -1.45
N MET A 460 32.34 2.82 -1.30
CA MET A 460 33.29 2.99 -0.20
C MET A 460 32.65 3.46 1.13
N GLU A 461 31.38 3.86 1.12
CA GLU A 461 30.72 4.41 2.33
C GLU A 461 30.28 3.35 3.34
N ARG A 462 30.40 2.06 3.01
CA ARG A 462 29.91 0.96 3.84
C ARG A 462 31.06 0.07 4.31
N ASP A 463 31.25 0.05 5.61
CA ASP A 463 32.20 -0.86 6.29
C ASP A 463 31.57 -2.18 6.75
N TYR A 464 30.30 -2.44 6.41
CA TYR A 464 29.55 -3.64 6.77
C TYR A 464 28.89 -4.29 5.55
N MET A 465 28.56 -5.57 5.66
CA MET A 465 27.88 -6.31 4.58
C MET A 465 26.49 -5.77 4.31
N ALA A 466 26.15 -5.55 3.04
CA ALA A 466 24.85 -5.09 2.61
C ALA A 466 23.88 -6.27 2.46
N ALA A 467 22.92 -6.38 3.37
CA ALA A 467 21.89 -7.42 3.32
C ALA A 467 21.09 -7.40 2.01
N ASP A 468 20.89 -6.21 1.42
CA ASP A 468 20.13 -6.05 0.18
C ASP A 468 20.83 -6.69 -1.02
N THR A 469 22.17 -6.50 -1.14
CA THR A 469 22.98 -7.09 -2.19
C THR A 469 23.03 -8.62 -2.06
N THR A 470 23.33 -9.10 -0.85
CA THR A 470 23.32 -10.54 -0.55
C THR A 470 21.95 -11.16 -0.85
N THR A 471 20.86 -10.44 -0.58
CA THR A 471 19.49 -10.90 -0.87
C THR A 471 19.22 -10.95 -2.37
N LEU A 472 19.70 -9.99 -3.16
CA LEU A 472 19.57 -10.02 -4.61
C LEU A 472 20.31 -11.23 -5.20
N VAL A 473 21.58 -11.39 -4.84
CA VAL A 473 22.42 -12.51 -5.32
C VAL A 473 21.78 -13.84 -4.91
N LYS A 474 21.40 -13.99 -3.64
CA LYS A 474 20.67 -15.16 -3.17
C LYS A 474 19.44 -15.46 -4.04
N SER A 475 18.63 -14.45 -4.33
CA SER A 475 17.38 -14.63 -5.08
C SER A 475 17.64 -15.01 -6.54
N LEU A 476 18.68 -14.45 -7.17
CA LEU A 476 19.11 -14.83 -8.50
C LEU A 476 19.53 -16.30 -8.56
N PHE A 477 20.45 -16.73 -7.69
CA PHE A 477 20.93 -18.11 -7.66
C PHE A 477 19.87 -19.11 -7.20
N GLN A 478 18.93 -18.69 -6.36
CA GLN A 478 17.79 -19.51 -5.98
C GLN A 478 16.88 -19.83 -7.15
N MET A 479 16.62 -18.85 -8.03
CA MET A 479 15.63 -18.96 -9.10
C MET A 479 16.22 -19.35 -10.45
N LEU A 480 17.48 -18.98 -10.73
CA LEU A 480 18.16 -19.27 -12.00
C LEU A 480 19.11 -20.46 -11.92
N GLY A 481 19.28 -21.07 -10.74
CA GLY A 481 20.17 -22.23 -10.56
C GLY A 481 21.66 -21.87 -10.68
N THR A 482 22.44 -22.78 -11.23
CA THR A 482 23.90 -22.67 -11.35
C THR A 482 24.37 -21.85 -12.53
N THR A 483 23.52 -21.57 -13.52
CA THR A 483 23.93 -20.90 -14.77
C THR A 483 24.64 -19.56 -14.55
N PRO A 484 24.16 -18.64 -13.67
CA PRO A 484 24.84 -17.39 -13.42
C PRO A 484 26.24 -17.54 -12.81
N LEU A 485 26.54 -18.69 -12.20
CA LEU A 485 27.82 -18.94 -11.53
C LEU A 485 29.01 -18.91 -12.50
N THR A 486 28.80 -19.36 -13.73
CA THR A 486 29.83 -19.35 -14.79
C THR A 486 30.33 -17.93 -15.06
N TYR A 487 29.42 -16.95 -14.98
CA TYR A 487 29.76 -15.55 -15.21
C TYR A 487 30.25 -14.83 -13.95
N ALA A 488 29.80 -15.23 -12.77
CA ALA A 488 30.16 -14.60 -11.50
C ALA A 488 31.54 -15.02 -10.97
N LYS A 489 31.92 -16.28 -11.15
CA LYS A 489 33.18 -16.86 -10.62
C LYS A 489 34.42 -16.04 -10.92
N PRO A 490 34.74 -15.67 -12.18
CA PRO A 490 35.96 -14.94 -12.49
C PRO A 490 36.11 -13.63 -11.74
N TYR A 491 35.00 -12.90 -11.58
CA TYR A 491 34.99 -11.62 -10.87
C TYR A 491 35.17 -11.80 -9.36
N ILE A 492 34.56 -12.83 -8.77
CA ILE A 492 34.73 -13.12 -7.34
C ILE A 492 36.18 -13.50 -7.05
N GLU A 493 36.80 -14.35 -7.89
CA GLU A 493 38.19 -14.74 -7.76
C GLU A 493 39.13 -13.51 -7.91
N GLN A 494 38.82 -12.62 -8.81
CA GLN A 494 39.56 -11.35 -8.94
C GLN A 494 39.46 -10.49 -7.68
N LEU A 495 38.27 -10.35 -7.12
CA LEU A 495 38.02 -9.56 -5.89
C LEU A 495 38.74 -10.15 -4.67
N VAL A 496 38.74 -11.48 -4.55
CA VAL A 496 39.38 -12.21 -3.45
C VAL A 496 40.91 -12.11 -3.49
N ASN A 497 41.49 -11.96 -4.68
CA ASN A 497 42.93 -11.81 -4.85
C ASN A 497 43.44 -10.37 -4.71
N ASP A 498 42.53 -9.42 -4.53
CA ASP A 498 42.87 -8.00 -4.32
C ASP A 498 43.14 -7.73 -2.82
N ARG A 499 43.87 -6.68 -2.50
CA ARG A 499 44.17 -6.26 -1.10
C ARG A 499 43.16 -5.23 -0.56
N ASP A 500 42.23 -4.75 -1.40
CA ASP A 500 41.26 -3.74 -1.03
C ASP A 500 40.13 -4.36 -0.20
N ARG A 501 39.91 -3.84 1.01
CA ARG A 501 38.85 -4.28 1.93
C ARG A 501 37.44 -4.18 1.33
N HIS A 502 37.16 -3.18 0.49
CA HIS A 502 35.86 -3.02 -0.15
C HIS A 502 35.61 -4.08 -1.22
N LYS A 503 36.67 -4.54 -1.88
CA LYS A 503 36.60 -5.67 -2.81
C LYS A 503 36.39 -6.99 -2.07
N HIS A 504 37.05 -7.19 -0.92
CA HIS A 504 36.77 -8.34 -0.06
C HIS A 504 35.33 -8.35 0.45
N ARG A 505 34.79 -7.19 0.89
CA ARG A 505 33.38 -7.06 1.25
C ARG A 505 32.48 -7.49 0.10
N ALA A 506 32.72 -6.97 -1.12
CA ALA A 506 31.92 -7.33 -2.29
C ALA A 506 32.02 -8.86 -2.59
N ALA A 507 33.20 -9.45 -2.48
CA ALA A 507 33.38 -10.90 -2.63
C ALA A 507 32.60 -11.69 -1.58
N ALA A 508 32.63 -11.26 -0.31
CA ALA A 508 31.90 -11.91 0.78
C ALA A 508 30.38 -11.82 0.58
N GLU A 509 29.85 -10.65 0.19
CA GLU A 509 28.43 -10.46 -0.12
C GLU A 509 27.97 -11.36 -1.28
N LEU A 510 28.76 -11.46 -2.36
CA LEU A 510 28.48 -12.32 -3.51
C LEU A 510 28.49 -13.78 -3.09
N THR A 511 29.55 -14.24 -2.45
CA THR A 511 29.72 -15.62 -2.01
C THR A 511 28.63 -16.05 -1.02
N GLY A 512 28.37 -15.22 -0.01
CA GLY A 512 27.30 -15.45 0.95
C GLY A 512 25.91 -15.51 0.30
N GLY A 513 25.67 -14.68 -0.72
CA GLY A 513 24.44 -14.73 -1.51
C GLY A 513 24.32 -16.03 -2.31
N ILE A 514 25.39 -16.47 -2.99
CA ILE A 514 25.43 -17.71 -3.77
C ILE A 514 25.16 -18.92 -2.86
N VAL A 515 25.89 -19.06 -1.75
CA VAL A 515 25.73 -20.17 -0.81
C VAL A 515 24.30 -20.21 -0.23
N ARG A 516 23.74 -19.05 0.13
CA ARG A 516 22.35 -18.96 0.60
C ARG A 516 21.33 -19.31 -0.49
N GLY A 517 21.62 -19.06 -1.76
CA GLY A 517 20.78 -19.42 -2.91
C GLY A 517 20.84 -20.92 -3.20
N ALA A 518 22.03 -21.51 -3.09
CA ALA A 518 22.30 -22.91 -3.39
C ALA A 518 21.54 -23.92 -2.51
N LYS A 519 21.03 -23.52 -1.35
CA LYS A 519 20.20 -24.40 -0.49
C LYS A 519 18.94 -24.94 -1.19
N HIS A 520 18.56 -24.36 -2.32
CA HIS A 520 17.42 -24.79 -3.13
C HIS A 520 17.83 -25.59 -4.37
N TRP A 521 19.12 -25.83 -4.55
CA TRP A 521 19.64 -26.75 -5.60
C TRP A 521 19.56 -28.18 -5.13
N ALA A 522 19.63 -29.12 -6.08
CA ALA A 522 19.82 -30.52 -5.72
C ALA A 522 21.20 -30.68 -5.01
N PRO A 523 21.28 -31.50 -3.96
CA PRO A 523 22.50 -31.58 -3.13
C PRO A 523 23.75 -31.95 -3.91
N ASP A 524 23.64 -32.86 -4.87
CA ASP A 524 24.70 -33.27 -5.80
C ASP A 524 25.17 -32.10 -6.66
N VAL A 525 24.25 -31.34 -7.24
CA VAL A 525 24.54 -30.15 -8.05
C VAL A 525 25.21 -29.07 -7.20
N ALA A 526 24.74 -28.85 -5.97
CA ALA A 526 25.34 -27.87 -5.07
C ALA A 526 26.76 -28.26 -4.67
N GLN A 527 26.99 -29.55 -4.39
CA GLN A 527 28.30 -30.08 -4.05
C GLN A 527 29.27 -29.96 -5.24
N GLU A 528 28.87 -30.36 -6.42
CA GLU A 528 29.71 -30.29 -7.63
C GLU A 528 30.06 -28.82 -7.97
N ALA A 529 29.09 -27.92 -7.95
CA ALA A 529 29.29 -26.54 -8.35
C ALA A 529 30.11 -25.70 -7.36
N LEU A 530 29.97 -25.95 -6.05
CA LEU A 530 30.52 -25.09 -5.00
C LEU A 530 31.73 -25.69 -4.27
N HIS A 531 31.76 -26.98 -4.00
CA HIS A 531 32.75 -27.57 -3.11
C HIS A 531 34.20 -27.38 -3.61
N ALA A 532 34.49 -27.78 -4.84
CA ALA A 532 35.83 -27.61 -5.43
C ALA A 532 36.19 -26.12 -5.58
N TRP A 533 35.24 -25.32 -5.99
CA TRP A 533 35.47 -23.88 -6.20
C TRP A 533 35.73 -23.12 -4.89
N LEU A 534 34.90 -23.26 -3.89
CA LEU A 534 35.11 -22.62 -2.58
C LEU A 534 36.35 -23.18 -1.87
N GLY A 535 36.55 -24.48 -1.93
CA GLY A 535 37.72 -25.16 -1.34
C GLY A 535 39.05 -24.68 -1.89
N SER A 536 39.08 -24.20 -3.13
CA SER A 536 40.33 -23.73 -3.77
C SER A 536 40.87 -22.42 -3.19
N TRP A 537 40.04 -21.57 -2.60
CA TRP A 537 40.46 -20.24 -2.15
C TRP A 537 39.89 -19.79 -0.78
N LEU A 538 38.74 -20.31 -0.33
CA LEU A 538 38.05 -19.80 0.88
C LEU A 538 38.91 -19.98 2.14
N SER A 539 39.52 -21.15 2.34
CA SER A 539 40.39 -21.42 3.49
C SER A 539 41.60 -20.47 3.54
N ARG A 540 42.21 -20.19 2.38
CA ARG A 540 43.32 -19.24 2.28
C ARG A 540 42.87 -17.84 2.68
N VAL A 541 41.76 -17.35 2.13
CA VAL A 541 41.25 -16.02 2.43
C VAL A 541 40.84 -15.87 3.90
N MET A 542 40.23 -16.89 4.46
CA MET A 542 39.90 -16.91 5.89
C MET A 542 41.14 -16.84 6.77
N CYS A 543 42.21 -17.56 6.44
CA CYS A 543 43.47 -17.48 7.17
C CYS A 543 44.18 -16.14 6.99
N ASP A 544 44.32 -15.66 5.77
CA ASP A 544 45.03 -14.40 5.46
C ASP A 544 44.30 -13.18 6.04
N CYS A 545 42.99 -13.12 5.91
CA CYS A 545 42.20 -12.01 6.44
C CYS A 545 42.12 -11.96 7.96
N THR A 546 42.19 -13.09 8.65
CA THR A 546 42.17 -13.10 10.14
C THR A 546 43.50 -12.67 10.75
N LEU A 547 44.62 -12.82 10.01
CA LEU A 547 45.93 -12.44 10.48
C LEU A 547 46.27 -10.97 10.23
N ASP A 548 45.86 -10.40 9.09
CA ASP A 548 46.33 -9.09 8.64
C ASP A 548 45.33 -7.93 8.85
N SER A 549 44.03 -8.19 9.02
CA SER A 549 43.06 -7.12 9.31
C SER A 549 41.80 -7.60 10.02
N GLN A 550 41.54 -7.11 11.24
CA GLN A 550 40.32 -7.37 11.99
C GLN A 550 39.01 -7.08 11.21
N PRO A 551 38.89 -5.98 10.43
CA PRO A 551 37.64 -5.71 9.70
C PRO A 551 37.34 -6.74 8.60
N ALA A 552 38.34 -7.24 7.90
CA ALA A 552 38.13 -8.24 6.85
C ALA A 552 37.79 -9.62 7.45
N GLY A 553 38.37 -9.98 8.58
CA GLY A 553 38.06 -11.21 9.31
C GLY A 553 36.59 -11.25 9.79
N GLN A 554 36.03 -10.12 10.23
CA GLN A 554 34.61 -10.02 10.60
C GLN A 554 33.69 -10.23 9.39
N MET A 555 33.99 -9.64 8.23
CA MET A 555 33.19 -9.79 7.02
C MET A 555 33.09 -11.23 6.50
N TRP A 556 34.16 -12.01 6.67
CA TRP A 556 34.16 -13.42 6.26
C TRP A 556 33.62 -14.37 7.32
N GLY A 557 33.58 -13.94 8.56
CA GLY A 557 33.01 -14.71 9.68
C GLY A 557 31.48 -14.62 9.77
N GLU A 558 30.86 -13.56 9.23
CA GLU A 558 29.41 -13.40 9.12
C GLU A 558 28.80 -14.19 7.96
#